data_10c1670c46189532438fa9a6f6cb4635
#
_entry.id   10c1670c46189532438fa9a6f6cb4635
#
_cell.length_a   1.000
_cell.length_b   1.000
_cell.length_c   1.000
_cell.angle_alpha   90.00
_cell.angle_beta   90.00
_cell.angle_gamma   90.00
#
_symmetry.space_group_name_H-M   'P 1'
#
loop_
_entity.id
_entity.type
_entity.pdbx_description
1 polymer ?
#
loop_
_entity_poly.entity_id
_entity_poly.type
_entity_poly.pdbx_seq_one_letter_code
_entity_poly.pdbx_strand_id
1 'polypeptide(L)'
;MALPPGPKQSSAYQTLAWTLRAPPFLESSRREFGDVFTVNLGIVEPVVVVSDPDLVKKVFTGDANILRAGAGNKVLRPILGGRSILLLDGPEHLRERKLMLPQFHGERMEAFTQLMRDITNRAIDGWQVGAEIKLQSAFQEITLDIILRALFGLDEESRRTTELREALHRMTRWASGPLSQITMSREANNKPGLWWMVKPSIDATDRLIYAHIAERRNAKDLALRDDILSLLLQAEDENGKGLSDRELRDELMTLLIAGHETTTTAMAWAYERLLRQPEDMQRLQAEARGEDRDEGWTDAVIHEAMRRRPPIPMVARSLSEPWTLREEDGPLPAGTIVAPSIWLIHHREDIYPEPEAFRPERWLGVKPDTYRWLPFGGGIRRCVGASFALLEMREVLRTVAARTELVLADPSSSRERISRRAIVLVPRHGTRAILKSRQPAAQSEPAAVAA
;
A
#
# COMPACT_ATOMS: atom_id res chain seq x y z
N MET A 1 33.81 8.35 9.91
CA MET A 1 32.86 7.54 9.17
C MET A 1 32.26 8.46 8.11
N ALA A 2 32.48 8.18 6.83
CA ALA A 2 31.96 8.97 5.73
C ALA A 2 30.71 8.28 5.19
N LEU A 3 29.68 9.07 4.83
CA LEU A 3 28.52 8.55 4.10
C LEU A 3 28.90 8.35 2.63
N PRO A 4 28.26 7.39 1.91
CA PRO A 4 28.40 7.27 0.46
C PRO A 4 28.16 8.60 -0.26
N PRO A 5 28.79 8.85 -1.42
CA PRO A 5 28.62 10.09 -2.17
C PRO A 5 27.14 10.28 -2.58
N GLY A 6 26.77 11.52 -2.88
CA GLY A 6 25.41 11.83 -3.30
C GLY A 6 25.26 13.25 -3.82
N PRO A 7 24.02 13.67 -4.23
CA PRO A 7 23.74 14.99 -4.75
C PRO A 7 24.28 16.11 -3.85
N LYS A 8 25.02 17.06 -4.44
CA LYS A 8 25.66 18.18 -3.74
C LYS A 8 24.73 19.39 -3.53
N GLN A 9 23.54 19.36 -4.15
CA GLN A 9 22.54 20.43 -4.02
C GLN A 9 22.07 20.55 -2.57
N SER A 10 21.56 21.73 -2.21
CA SER A 10 21.07 21.98 -0.85
C SER A 10 19.98 20.99 -0.46
N SER A 11 19.86 20.72 0.86
CA SER A 11 18.79 19.84 1.39
C SER A 11 17.39 20.32 1.02
N ALA A 12 17.18 21.63 0.91
CA ALA A 12 15.92 22.20 0.45
C ALA A 12 15.60 21.82 -1.02
N TYR A 13 16.59 21.89 -1.91
CA TYR A 13 16.43 21.44 -3.30
C TYR A 13 16.15 19.94 -3.36
N GLN A 14 16.90 19.13 -2.64
CA GLN A 14 16.72 17.68 -2.61
C GLN A 14 15.32 17.31 -2.06
N THR A 15 14.84 18.00 -1.03
CA THR A 15 13.49 17.84 -0.49
C THR A 15 12.43 18.19 -1.53
N LEU A 16 12.61 19.30 -2.25
CA LEU A 16 11.68 19.71 -3.31
C LEU A 16 11.68 18.70 -4.47
N ALA A 17 12.84 18.25 -4.92
CA ALA A 17 12.99 17.26 -5.97
C ALA A 17 12.35 15.92 -5.56
N TRP A 18 12.61 15.47 -4.32
CA TRP A 18 11.96 14.30 -3.73
C TRP A 18 10.44 14.43 -3.64
N THR A 19 9.93 15.59 -3.27
CA THR A 19 8.48 15.82 -3.12
C THR A 19 7.76 15.85 -4.46
N LEU A 20 8.34 16.53 -5.46
CA LEU A 20 7.68 16.77 -6.74
C LEU A 20 8.01 15.74 -7.81
N ARG A 21 9.20 15.13 -7.77
CA ARG A 21 9.75 14.29 -8.83
C ARG A 21 10.62 13.15 -8.27
N ALA A 22 10.15 12.43 -7.24
CA ALA A 22 10.96 11.39 -6.60
C ALA A 22 11.56 10.36 -7.60
N PRO A 23 10.81 9.76 -8.55
CA PRO A 23 11.38 8.81 -9.48
C PRO A 23 12.53 9.37 -10.33
N PRO A 24 12.38 10.47 -11.10
CA PRO A 24 13.48 11.04 -11.86
C PRO A 24 14.66 11.48 -11.00
N PHE A 25 14.43 11.95 -9.78
CA PHE A 25 15.48 12.32 -8.84
C PHE A 25 16.30 11.10 -8.41
N LEU A 26 15.66 9.99 -8.07
CA LEU A 26 16.33 8.74 -7.72
C LEU A 26 17.11 8.17 -8.92
N GLU A 27 16.52 8.16 -10.11
CA GLU A 27 17.15 7.65 -11.32
C GLU A 27 18.38 8.45 -11.75
N SER A 28 18.31 9.80 -11.67
CA SER A 28 19.46 10.66 -11.97
C SER A 28 20.58 10.49 -10.94
N SER A 29 20.22 10.37 -9.65
CA SER A 29 21.19 10.12 -8.59
C SER A 29 21.88 8.77 -8.75
N ARG A 30 21.13 7.70 -9.09
CA ARG A 30 21.70 6.38 -9.36
C ARG A 30 22.67 6.40 -10.55
N ARG A 31 22.31 7.11 -11.65
CA ARG A 31 23.20 7.23 -12.82
C ARG A 31 24.50 7.94 -12.52
N GLU A 32 24.48 8.92 -11.60
CA GLU A 32 25.66 9.72 -11.25
C GLU A 32 26.52 9.03 -10.18
N PHE A 33 25.90 8.40 -9.16
CA PHE A 33 26.61 7.90 -7.98
C PHE A 33 26.60 6.37 -7.82
N GLY A 34 25.91 5.63 -8.74
CA GLY A 34 25.81 4.18 -8.66
C GLY A 34 24.67 3.69 -7.76
N ASP A 35 24.73 2.42 -7.38
CA ASP A 35 23.64 1.72 -6.69
C ASP A 35 23.52 2.05 -5.17
N VAL A 36 24.47 2.79 -4.61
CA VAL A 36 24.48 3.25 -3.21
C VAL A 36 24.85 4.72 -3.17
N PHE A 37 23.95 5.57 -2.72
CA PHE A 37 24.18 7.02 -2.63
C PHE A 37 23.40 7.65 -1.47
N THR A 38 23.87 8.82 -1.00
CA THR A 38 23.24 9.53 0.11
C THR A 38 22.39 10.69 -0.37
N VAL A 39 21.15 10.79 0.17
CA VAL A 39 20.23 11.91 -0.05
C VAL A 39 19.99 12.66 1.27
N ASN A 40 20.04 13.99 1.23
CA ASN A 40 19.82 14.86 2.39
C ASN A 40 18.50 15.63 2.23
N LEU A 41 17.44 15.13 2.85
CA LEU A 41 16.09 15.71 2.71
C LEU A 41 15.80 16.86 3.70
N GLY A 42 16.67 17.12 4.67
CA GLY A 42 16.51 18.22 5.65
C GLY A 42 15.35 18.06 6.65
N ILE A 43 14.44 17.14 6.40
CA ILE A 43 13.28 16.82 7.26
C ILE A 43 13.45 15.51 8.01
N VAL A 44 14.42 14.72 7.64
CA VAL A 44 14.84 13.45 8.26
C VAL A 44 16.36 13.39 8.29
N GLU A 45 16.90 12.40 8.99
CA GLU A 45 18.33 12.06 9.01
C GLU A 45 18.81 11.72 7.57
N PRO A 46 20.14 11.74 7.29
CA PRO A 46 20.67 11.34 5.99
C PRO A 46 20.16 9.98 5.55
N VAL A 47 19.74 9.86 4.31
CA VAL A 47 19.16 8.64 3.72
C VAL A 47 20.15 8.03 2.74
N VAL A 48 20.70 6.86 3.05
CA VAL A 48 21.50 6.05 2.16
C VAL A 48 20.56 5.17 1.31
N VAL A 49 20.38 5.53 0.07
CA VAL A 49 19.55 4.79 -0.89
C VAL A 49 20.34 3.62 -1.42
N VAL A 50 19.69 2.44 -1.47
CA VAL A 50 20.30 1.18 -1.92
C VAL A 50 19.44 0.58 -3.03
N SER A 51 20.05 0.25 -4.19
CA SER A 51 19.38 -0.34 -5.34
C SER A 51 20.10 -1.58 -5.92
N ASP A 52 21.18 -2.02 -5.31
CA ASP A 52 21.78 -3.31 -5.61
C ASP A 52 20.99 -4.43 -4.92
N PRO A 53 20.55 -5.49 -5.64
CA PRO A 53 19.72 -6.55 -5.07
C PRO A 53 20.34 -7.32 -3.91
N ASP A 54 21.66 -7.55 -3.95
CA ASP A 54 22.35 -8.30 -2.90
C ASP A 54 22.48 -7.45 -1.63
N LEU A 55 22.79 -6.17 -1.77
CA LEU A 55 22.80 -5.23 -0.67
C LEU A 55 21.40 -5.00 -0.09
N VAL A 56 20.38 -4.96 -0.94
CA VAL A 56 18.97 -4.90 -0.48
C VAL A 56 18.61 -6.15 0.30
N LYS A 57 19.01 -7.34 -0.16
CA LYS A 57 18.86 -8.58 0.59
C LYS A 57 19.57 -8.49 1.94
N LYS A 58 20.83 -8.00 1.98
CA LYS A 58 21.60 -7.78 3.22
C LYS A 58 20.85 -6.87 4.21
N VAL A 59 20.21 -5.78 3.72
CA VAL A 59 19.37 -4.89 4.55
C VAL A 59 18.12 -5.60 5.07
N PHE A 60 17.45 -6.42 4.27
CA PHE A 60 16.21 -7.08 4.68
C PHE A 60 16.43 -8.27 5.60
N THR A 61 17.60 -8.91 5.54
CA THR A 61 17.96 -10.07 6.36
C THR A 61 18.90 -9.75 7.50
N GLY A 62 19.36 -8.49 7.60
CA GLY A 62 20.24 -8.03 8.66
C GLY A 62 19.53 -7.95 10.02
N ASP A 63 20.33 -7.73 11.09
CA ASP A 63 19.80 -7.69 12.45
C ASP A 63 18.76 -6.57 12.63
N ALA A 64 17.54 -6.96 12.97
CA ALA A 64 16.43 -6.04 13.18
C ALA A 64 16.59 -5.12 14.41
N ASN A 65 17.50 -5.46 15.33
CA ASN A 65 17.85 -4.60 16.46
C ASN A 65 18.75 -3.42 16.02
N ILE A 66 19.51 -3.62 14.94
CA ILE A 66 20.36 -2.59 14.32
C ILE A 66 19.57 -1.84 13.25
N LEU A 67 18.95 -2.56 12.32
CA LEU A 67 18.20 -2.05 11.17
C LEU A 67 16.71 -1.84 11.54
N ARG A 68 16.44 -0.82 12.36
CA ARG A 68 15.12 -0.57 12.94
C ARG A 68 14.15 0.05 11.94
N ALA A 69 13.12 -0.71 11.57
CA ALA A 69 12.09 -0.24 10.66
C ALA A 69 11.11 0.72 11.33
N GLY A 70 10.75 0.46 12.59
CA GLY A 70 9.85 1.31 13.36
C GLY A 70 10.43 2.71 13.55
N ALA A 71 11.71 2.80 13.92
CA ALA A 71 12.42 4.07 14.02
C ALA A 71 12.50 4.79 12.66
N GLY A 72 12.70 4.05 11.55
CA GLY A 72 12.68 4.61 10.18
C GLY A 72 11.31 5.16 9.76
N ASN A 73 10.23 4.66 10.33
CA ASN A 73 8.85 5.08 10.03
C ASN A 73 8.28 6.09 11.03
N LYS A 74 9.08 6.65 11.94
CA LYS A 74 8.62 7.55 13.02
C LYS A 74 7.72 8.70 12.55
N VAL A 75 7.88 9.15 11.30
CA VAL A 75 7.07 10.21 10.68
C VAL A 75 5.57 9.85 10.64
N LEU A 76 5.20 8.57 10.67
CA LEU A 76 3.81 8.10 10.67
C LEU A 76 3.17 8.05 12.07
N ARG A 77 3.99 8.18 13.13
CA ARG A 77 3.56 8.06 14.52
C ARG A 77 2.37 8.95 14.91
N PRO A 78 2.29 10.22 14.45
CA PRO A 78 1.18 11.09 14.83
C PRO A 78 -0.19 10.60 14.36
N ILE A 79 -0.24 9.83 13.28
CA ILE A 79 -1.48 9.29 12.71
C ILE A 79 -1.75 7.87 13.22
N LEU A 80 -0.75 7.00 13.11
CA LEU A 80 -0.93 5.57 13.39
C LEU A 80 -0.97 5.25 14.88
N GLY A 81 -0.37 6.10 15.72
CA GLY A 81 -0.14 5.80 17.15
C GLY A 81 1.16 5.05 17.38
N GLY A 82 1.61 5.01 18.64
CA GLY A 82 2.93 4.46 18.98
C GLY A 82 3.00 2.93 19.05
N ARG A 83 1.85 2.24 19.01
CA ARG A 83 1.74 0.77 19.07
C ARG A 83 1.47 0.12 17.71
N SER A 84 1.43 0.90 16.63
CA SER A 84 1.32 0.36 15.27
C SER A 84 2.48 -0.56 14.92
N ILE A 85 2.22 -1.69 14.30
CA ILE A 85 3.22 -2.65 13.81
C ILE A 85 4.27 -2.00 12.89
N LEU A 86 3.92 -0.91 12.20
CA LEU A 86 4.86 -0.15 11.37
C LEU A 86 5.88 0.63 12.19
N LEU A 87 5.60 0.90 13.47
CA LEU A 87 6.41 1.73 14.38
C LEU A 87 7.08 0.93 15.49
N LEU A 88 6.68 -0.31 15.69
CA LEU A 88 7.32 -1.22 16.63
C LEU A 88 8.60 -1.81 16.06
N ASP A 89 9.57 -2.10 16.93
CA ASP A 89 10.81 -2.80 16.60
C ASP A 89 11.02 -3.99 17.56
N GLY A 90 11.95 -4.88 17.22
CA GLY A 90 12.37 -5.99 18.06
C GLY A 90 11.25 -6.95 18.46
N PRO A 91 11.25 -7.44 19.73
CA PRO A 91 10.28 -8.44 20.21
C PRO A 91 8.82 -7.97 20.16
N GLU A 92 8.55 -6.68 20.42
CA GLU A 92 7.18 -6.13 20.36
C GLU A 92 6.62 -6.25 18.95
N HIS A 93 7.39 -5.89 17.92
CA HIS A 93 6.98 -6.09 16.51
C HIS A 93 6.70 -7.55 16.18
N LEU A 94 7.56 -8.46 16.63
CA LEU A 94 7.37 -9.89 16.36
C LEU A 94 6.11 -10.44 17.00
N ARG A 95 5.80 -10.01 18.23
CA ARG A 95 4.57 -10.37 18.94
C ARG A 95 3.34 -9.89 18.16
N GLU A 96 3.26 -8.60 17.85
CA GLU A 96 2.12 -8.03 17.09
C GLU A 96 1.97 -8.74 15.72
N ARG A 97 3.08 -8.95 15.01
CA ARG A 97 3.06 -9.65 13.74
C ARG A 97 2.51 -11.08 13.84
N LYS A 98 2.88 -11.84 14.88
CA LYS A 98 2.36 -13.19 15.11
C LYS A 98 0.84 -13.20 15.35
N LEU A 99 0.31 -12.19 16.04
CA LEU A 99 -1.12 -12.05 16.29
C LEU A 99 -1.93 -11.64 15.05
N MET A 100 -1.33 -10.76 14.21
CA MET A 100 -2.03 -10.23 13.03
C MET A 100 -1.96 -11.16 11.81
N LEU A 101 -0.80 -11.80 11.55
CA LEU A 101 -0.54 -12.50 10.30
C LEU A 101 -1.55 -13.61 9.98
N PRO A 102 -2.03 -14.44 10.93
CA PRO A 102 -3.02 -15.48 10.65
C PRO A 102 -4.35 -14.96 10.11
N GLN A 103 -4.67 -13.68 10.39
CA GLN A 103 -5.94 -13.08 9.95
C GLN A 103 -5.96 -12.77 8.45
N PHE A 104 -4.80 -12.76 7.79
CA PHE A 104 -4.64 -12.45 6.37
C PHE A 104 -4.19 -13.65 5.52
N HIS A 105 -4.39 -14.90 6.01
CA HIS A 105 -3.94 -16.11 5.31
C HIS A 105 -4.96 -17.26 5.40
N GLY A 106 -4.81 -18.22 4.48
CA GLY A 106 -5.58 -19.46 4.48
C GLY A 106 -7.04 -19.29 4.03
N GLU A 107 -7.90 -20.19 4.49
CA GLU A 107 -9.32 -20.28 4.14
C GLU A 107 -10.11 -18.99 4.42
N ARG A 108 -9.63 -18.17 5.37
CA ARG A 108 -10.26 -16.88 5.69
C ARG A 108 -10.26 -15.92 4.50
N MET A 109 -9.30 -16.06 3.59
CA MET A 109 -9.26 -15.23 2.37
C MET A 109 -10.42 -15.52 1.43
N GLU A 110 -10.92 -16.74 1.41
CA GLU A 110 -12.06 -17.12 0.56
C GLU A 110 -13.35 -16.38 0.97
N ALA A 111 -13.57 -16.19 2.27
CA ALA A 111 -14.71 -15.44 2.78
C ALA A 111 -14.76 -13.99 2.27
N PHE A 112 -13.60 -13.38 2.02
CA PHE A 112 -13.52 -12.02 1.49
C PHE A 112 -13.74 -11.94 -0.02
N THR A 113 -13.59 -13.04 -0.78
CA THR A 113 -13.73 -13.06 -2.24
C THR A 113 -15.11 -12.57 -2.68
N GLN A 114 -16.17 -13.17 -2.13
CA GLN A 114 -17.53 -12.80 -2.47
C GLN A 114 -17.87 -11.37 -2.01
N LEU A 115 -17.42 -10.99 -0.82
CA LEU A 115 -17.56 -9.63 -0.30
C LEU A 115 -16.96 -8.59 -1.26
N MET A 116 -15.74 -8.81 -1.75
CA MET A 116 -15.04 -7.93 -2.69
C MET A 116 -15.80 -7.81 -4.02
N ARG A 117 -16.29 -8.93 -4.54
CA ARG A 117 -17.13 -8.96 -5.76
C ARG A 117 -18.43 -8.18 -5.60
N ASP A 118 -19.14 -8.39 -4.49
CA ASP A 118 -20.43 -7.75 -4.24
C ASP A 118 -20.30 -6.24 -4.10
N ILE A 119 -19.30 -5.77 -3.35
CA ILE A 119 -19.02 -4.33 -3.22
C ILE A 119 -18.63 -3.73 -4.57
N THR A 120 -17.78 -4.42 -5.35
CA THR A 120 -17.39 -3.95 -6.68
C THR A 120 -18.57 -3.89 -7.61
N ASN A 121 -19.44 -4.91 -7.60
CA ASN A 121 -20.65 -4.97 -8.41
C ASN A 121 -21.59 -3.79 -8.13
N ARG A 122 -21.86 -3.51 -6.85
CA ARG A 122 -22.69 -2.35 -6.45
C ARG A 122 -22.08 -1.02 -6.88
N ALA A 123 -20.76 -0.86 -6.72
CA ALA A 123 -20.07 0.35 -7.18
C ALA A 123 -20.23 0.56 -8.69
N ILE A 124 -20.05 -0.50 -9.49
CA ILE A 124 -20.24 -0.46 -10.95
C ILE A 124 -21.68 -0.10 -11.30
N ASP A 125 -22.67 -0.59 -10.55
CA ASP A 125 -24.08 -0.28 -10.79
C ASP A 125 -24.40 1.21 -10.62
N GLY A 126 -23.64 1.93 -9.81
CA GLY A 126 -23.72 3.38 -9.68
C GLY A 126 -23.02 4.18 -10.79
N TRP A 127 -22.20 3.55 -11.63
CA TRP A 127 -21.49 4.28 -12.68
C TRP A 127 -22.41 4.58 -13.86
N GLN A 128 -22.36 5.80 -14.39
CA GLN A 128 -23.21 6.23 -15.49
C GLN A 128 -22.53 6.00 -16.85
N VAL A 129 -23.23 5.32 -17.77
CA VAL A 129 -22.78 5.12 -19.14
C VAL A 129 -22.65 6.48 -19.85
N GLY A 130 -21.56 6.68 -20.57
CA GLY A 130 -21.21 7.94 -21.23
C GLY A 130 -20.50 8.96 -20.32
N ALA A 131 -20.49 8.76 -19.00
CA ALA A 131 -19.81 9.66 -18.08
C ALA A 131 -18.29 9.40 -17.98
N GLU A 132 -17.56 10.46 -17.67
CA GLU A 132 -16.16 10.35 -17.31
C GLU A 132 -16.02 9.88 -15.85
N ILE A 133 -15.17 8.89 -15.64
CA ILE A 133 -14.83 8.31 -14.33
C ILE A 133 -13.34 8.52 -14.07
N LYS A 134 -13.00 9.00 -12.89
CA LYS A 134 -11.63 8.96 -12.37
C LYS A 134 -11.44 7.63 -11.64
N LEU A 135 -10.77 6.67 -12.28
CA LEU A 135 -10.63 5.31 -11.76
C LEU A 135 -9.94 5.26 -10.39
N GLN A 136 -8.96 6.16 -10.13
CA GLN A 136 -8.36 6.30 -8.80
C GLN A 136 -9.42 6.56 -7.73
N SER A 137 -10.37 7.47 -7.99
CA SER A 137 -11.42 7.78 -7.02
C SER A 137 -12.45 6.67 -6.91
N ALA A 138 -12.83 6.06 -8.03
CA ALA A 138 -13.76 4.94 -8.05
C ALA A 138 -13.21 3.72 -7.29
N PHE A 139 -11.95 3.36 -7.52
CA PHE A 139 -11.30 2.29 -6.77
C PHE A 139 -11.09 2.65 -5.30
N GLN A 140 -10.88 3.94 -4.97
CA GLN A 140 -10.75 4.39 -3.58
C GLN A 140 -12.02 4.15 -2.77
N GLU A 141 -13.20 4.39 -3.36
CA GLU A 141 -14.48 4.08 -2.72
C GLU A 141 -14.64 2.55 -2.54
N ILE A 142 -14.37 1.77 -3.58
CA ILE A 142 -14.47 0.30 -3.52
C ILE A 142 -13.56 -0.27 -2.42
N THR A 143 -12.28 0.10 -2.42
CA THR A 143 -11.32 -0.43 -1.43
C THR A 143 -11.61 0.06 -0.01
N LEU A 144 -12.16 1.27 0.14
CA LEU A 144 -12.58 1.78 1.44
C LEU A 144 -13.76 0.97 1.98
N ASP A 145 -14.75 0.64 1.16
CA ASP A 145 -15.88 -0.18 1.56
C ASP A 145 -15.46 -1.61 1.91
N ILE A 146 -14.57 -2.19 1.09
CA ILE A 146 -13.99 -3.50 1.36
C ILE A 146 -13.27 -3.51 2.71
N ILE A 147 -12.38 -2.55 2.96
CA ILE A 147 -11.60 -2.52 4.20
C ILE A 147 -12.48 -2.26 5.45
N LEU A 148 -13.47 -1.39 5.35
CA LEU A 148 -14.41 -1.13 6.45
C LEU A 148 -15.22 -2.37 6.79
N ARG A 149 -15.69 -3.10 5.79
CA ARG A 149 -16.43 -4.34 6.01
C ARG A 149 -15.51 -5.46 6.52
N ALA A 150 -14.34 -5.64 5.93
CA ALA A 150 -13.39 -6.67 6.34
C ALA A 150 -12.82 -6.44 7.75
N LEU A 151 -12.52 -5.18 8.10
CA LEU A 151 -11.95 -4.86 9.41
C LEU A 151 -12.99 -4.86 10.53
N PHE A 152 -14.17 -4.29 10.30
CA PHE A 152 -15.12 -4.02 11.36
C PHE A 152 -16.44 -4.80 11.26
N GLY A 153 -16.66 -5.53 10.16
CA GLY A 153 -17.94 -6.16 9.89
C GLY A 153 -19.11 -5.16 9.81
N LEU A 154 -18.82 -3.92 9.44
CA LEU A 154 -19.81 -2.84 9.36
C LEU A 154 -20.62 -2.93 8.06
N ASP A 155 -21.93 -2.78 8.16
CA ASP A 155 -22.81 -2.62 7.01
C ASP A 155 -22.64 -1.24 6.39
N GLU A 156 -22.71 -1.16 5.06
CA GLU A 156 -22.50 0.08 4.28
C GLU A 156 -23.48 1.19 4.66
N GLU A 157 -24.73 0.82 4.96
CA GLU A 157 -25.81 1.75 5.31
C GLU A 157 -25.77 2.22 6.77
N SER A 158 -24.84 1.65 7.57
CA SER A 158 -24.78 2.04 8.98
C SER A 158 -24.29 3.48 9.14
N ARG A 159 -24.91 4.23 10.06
CA ARG A 159 -24.48 5.58 10.41
C ARG A 159 -22.99 5.63 10.77
N ARG A 160 -22.49 4.62 11.45
CA ARG A 160 -21.08 4.51 11.87
C ARG A 160 -20.15 4.37 10.67
N THR A 161 -20.52 3.59 9.67
CA THR A 161 -19.77 3.46 8.41
C THR A 161 -19.65 4.81 7.73
N THR A 162 -20.75 5.56 7.64
CA THR A 162 -20.76 6.90 7.05
C THR A 162 -19.85 7.87 7.81
N GLU A 163 -19.97 7.93 9.15
CA GLU A 163 -19.14 8.79 10.01
C GLU A 163 -17.65 8.45 9.89
N LEU A 164 -17.30 7.16 9.88
CA LEU A 164 -15.91 6.69 9.75
C LEU A 164 -15.35 7.01 8.35
N ARG A 165 -16.13 6.77 7.30
CA ARG A 165 -15.79 7.14 5.91
C ARG A 165 -15.49 8.63 5.79
N GLU A 166 -16.36 9.49 6.30
CA GLU A 166 -16.16 10.94 6.27
C GLU A 166 -14.91 11.38 7.03
N ALA A 167 -14.65 10.78 8.20
CA ALA A 167 -13.46 11.10 8.99
C ALA A 167 -12.17 10.69 8.25
N LEU A 168 -12.15 9.51 7.62
CA LEU A 168 -11.05 9.03 6.80
C LEU A 168 -10.84 9.89 5.56
N HIS A 169 -11.90 10.28 4.85
CA HIS A 169 -11.79 11.19 3.69
C HIS A 169 -11.21 12.56 4.07
N ARG A 170 -11.61 13.12 5.22
CA ARG A 170 -11.01 14.39 5.71
C ARG A 170 -9.53 14.21 6.00
N MET A 171 -9.13 13.12 6.65
CA MET A 171 -7.74 12.82 6.98
C MET A 171 -6.89 12.59 5.71
N THR A 172 -7.38 11.78 4.77
CA THR A 172 -6.68 11.50 3.49
C THR A 172 -6.53 12.76 2.65
N ARG A 173 -7.54 13.62 2.60
CA ARG A 173 -7.50 14.90 1.90
C ARG A 173 -6.42 15.82 2.47
N TRP A 174 -6.31 15.89 3.80
CA TRP A 174 -5.23 16.62 4.45
C TRP A 174 -3.86 16.00 4.15
N ALA A 175 -3.72 14.68 4.27
CA ALA A 175 -2.47 13.95 4.01
C ALA A 175 -1.97 14.13 2.57
N SER A 176 -2.87 14.42 1.63
CA SER A 176 -2.55 14.72 0.22
C SER A 176 -2.01 16.13 0.00
N GLY A 177 -2.11 16.99 0.99
CA GLY A 177 -1.67 18.39 0.90
C GLY A 177 -0.14 18.54 0.91
N PRO A 178 0.41 19.62 0.32
CA PRO A 178 1.86 19.82 0.18
C PRO A 178 2.58 19.97 1.52
N LEU A 179 1.90 20.43 2.55
CA LEU A 179 2.47 20.68 3.88
C LEU A 179 2.38 19.46 4.83
N SER A 180 1.67 18.40 4.43
CA SER A 180 1.41 17.24 5.30
C SER A 180 2.69 16.58 5.80
N GLN A 181 3.66 16.34 4.93
CA GLN A 181 4.92 15.68 5.29
C GLN A 181 5.77 16.50 6.26
N ILE A 182 5.83 17.82 6.03
CA ILE A 182 6.55 18.74 6.92
C ILE A 182 5.87 18.74 8.29
N THR A 183 4.53 18.84 8.31
CA THR A 183 3.75 18.85 9.55
C THR A 183 3.91 17.52 10.31
N MET A 184 3.81 16.38 9.63
CA MET A 184 4.00 15.07 10.24
C MET A 184 5.42 14.87 10.78
N SER A 185 6.45 15.28 10.01
CA SER A 185 7.84 15.21 10.47
C SER A 185 8.09 16.10 11.71
N ARG A 186 7.52 17.30 11.75
CA ARG A 186 7.64 18.20 12.90
C ARG A 186 6.97 17.60 14.14
N GLU A 187 5.74 17.10 14.00
CA GLU A 187 4.98 16.47 15.08
C GLU A 187 5.67 15.20 15.59
N ALA A 188 6.15 14.34 14.71
CA ALA A 188 6.91 13.14 15.08
C ALA A 188 8.19 13.43 15.88
N ASN A 189 8.74 14.64 15.73
CA ASN A 189 9.92 15.11 16.45
C ASN A 189 9.57 16.11 17.58
N ASN A 190 8.32 16.18 18.02
CA ASN A 190 7.80 17.09 19.06
C ASN A 190 8.11 18.57 18.77
N LYS A 191 8.09 18.98 17.49
CA LYS A 191 8.30 20.36 17.06
C LYS A 191 6.97 21.02 16.71
N PRO A 192 6.73 22.28 17.05
CA PRO A 192 5.48 22.98 16.73
C PRO A 192 5.24 23.01 15.20
N GLY A 193 3.99 22.77 14.78
CA GLY A 193 3.57 22.70 13.38
C GLY A 193 2.07 22.88 13.22
N LEU A 194 1.54 22.51 12.05
CA LEU A 194 0.12 22.65 11.71
C LEU A 194 -0.71 21.41 12.12
N TRP A 195 -0.24 20.65 13.11
CA TRP A 195 -0.91 19.43 13.57
C TRP A 195 -2.37 19.65 14.01
N TRP A 196 -2.66 20.82 14.59
CA TRP A 196 -4.00 21.22 14.99
C TRP A 196 -5.04 21.17 13.87
N MET A 197 -4.61 21.24 12.61
CA MET A 197 -5.53 21.19 11.45
C MET A 197 -6.05 19.76 11.19
N VAL A 198 -5.26 18.74 11.47
CA VAL A 198 -5.63 17.34 11.22
C VAL A 198 -6.11 16.61 12.46
N LYS A 199 -5.63 17.04 13.64
CA LYS A 199 -5.94 16.41 14.93
C LYS A 199 -7.44 16.17 15.16
N PRO A 200 -8.37 17.11 14.87
CA PRO A 200 -9.80 16.87 15.04
C PRO A 200 -10.33 15.68 14.22
N SER A 201 -9.81 15.45 13.02
CA SER A 201 -10.20 14.30 12.18
C SER A 201 -9.67 12.99 12.76
N ILE A 202 -8.45 12.99 13.30
CA ILE A 202 -7.86 11.82 13.96
C ILE A 202 -8.63 11.50 15.22
N ASP A 203 -8.89 12.50 16.09
CA ASP A 203 -9.65 12.33 17.33
C ASP A 203 -11.09 11.82 17.06
N ALA A 204 -11.70 12.24 15.94
CA ALA A 204 -13.02 11.74 15.55
C ALA A 204 -12.95 10.27 15.12
N THR A 205 -11.93 9.90 14.31
CA THR A 205 -11.70 8.51 13.93
C THR A 205 -11.41 7.62 15.14
N ASP A 206 -10.57 8.10 16.07
CA ASP A 206 -10.23 7.39 17.30
C ASP A 206 -11.47 7.08 18.16
N ARG A 207 -12.32 8.08 18.36
CA ARG A 207 -13.57 7.86 19.13
C ARG A 207 -14.46 6.79 18.50
N LEU A 208 -14.57 6.76 17.17
CA LEU A 208 -15.36 5.75 16.46
C LEU A 208 -14.73 4.36 16.58
N ILE A 209 -13.41 4.26 16.43
CA ILE A 209 -12.68 2.98 16.58
C ILE A 209 -12.81 2.44 18.01
N TYR A 210 -12.53 3.27 19.04
CA TYR A 210 -12.65 2.83 20.44
C TYR A 210 -14.07 2.43 20.82
N ALA A 211 -15.08 3.17 20.35
CA ALA A 211 -16.48 2.81 20.58
C ALA A 211 -16.81 1.45 19.96
N HIS A 212 -16.27 1.17 18.77
CA HIS A 212 -16.50 -0.11 18.11
C HIS A 212 -15.75 -1.28 18.77
N ILE A 213 -14.50 -1.06 19.22
CA ILE A 213 -13.75 -2.04 20.02
C ILE A 213 -14.53 -2.41 21.29
N ALA A 214 -15.01 -1.40 22.03
CA ALA A 214 -15.75 -1.64 23.28
C ALA A 214 -17.06 -2.42 23.06
N GLU A 215 -17.81 -2.06 22.02
CA GLU A 215 -19.04 -2.77 21.64
C GLU A 215 -18.74 -4.22 21.24
N ARG A 216 -17.73 -4.43 20.37
CA ARG A 216 -17.37 -5.74 19.87
C ARG A 216 -16.85 -6.67 20.97
N ARG A 217 -16.07 -6.15 21.90
CA ARG A 217 -15.54 -6.90 23.05
C ARG A 217 -16.66 -7.45 23.95
N ASN A 218 -17.79 -6.74 24.02
CA ASN A 218 -18.97 -7.14 24.82
C ASN A 218 -20.03 -7.91 24.01
N ALA A 219 -19.78 -8.15 22.71
CA ALA A 219 -20.73 -8.83 21.83
C ALA A 219 -20.83 -10.32 22.19
N LYS A 220 -22.07 -10.84 22.36
CA LYS A 220 -22.32 -12.25 22.71
C LYS A 220 -21.96 -13.21 21.57
N ASP A 221 -21.95 -12.73 20.37
CA ASP A 221 -21.65 -13.44 19.13
C ASP A 221 -20.20 -13.25 18.63
N LEU A 222 -19.30 -12.73 19.47
CA LEU A 222 -17.90 -12.46 19.11
C LEU A 222 -17.22 -13.68 18.46
N ALA A 223 -17.46 -14.87 19.03
CA ALA A 223 -16.84 -16.12 18.55
C ALA A 223 -17.37 -16.59 17.18
N LEU A 224 -18.51 -16.05 16.73
CA LEU A 224 -19.14 -16.41 15.45
C LEU A 224 -18.79 -15.42 14.32
N ARG A 225 -18.04 -14.36 14.64
CA ARG A 225 -17.71 -13.31 13.70
C ARG A 225 -16.35 -13.56 13.03
N ASP A 226 -16.26 -13.20 11.76
CA ASP A 226 -15.12 -13.43 10.88
C ASP A 226 -14.40 -12.11 10.46
N ASP A 227 -14.91 -10.94 10.90
CA ASP A 227 -14.20 -9.68 10.68
C ASP A 227 -12.89 -9.61 11.46
N ILE A 228 -11.91 -8.88 10.91
CA ILE A 228 -10.53 -8.84 11.44
C ILE A 228 -10.50 -8.32 12.89
N LEU A 229 -11.31 -7.33 13.27
CA LEU A 229 -11.38 -6.84 14.65
C LEU A 229 -11.81 -7.96 15.61
N SER A 230 -12.86 -8.72 15.25
CA SER A 230 -13.34 -9.84 16.07
C SER A 230 -12.29 -10.93 16.25
N LEU A 231 -11.53 -11.21 15.18
CA LEU A 231 -10.43 -12.17 15.23
C LEU A 231 -9.25 -11.67 16.06
N LEU A 232 -8.89 -10.38 15.96
CA LEU A 232 -7.82 -9.77 16.76
C LEU A 232 -8.19 -9.69 18.25
N LEU A 233 -9.48 -9.50 18.58
CA LEU A 233 -9.97 -9.52 19.97
C LEU A 233 -9.86 -10.91 20.63
N GLN A 234 -9.85 -11.97 19.82
CA GLN A 234 -9.72 -13.36 20.27
C GLN A 234 -8.28 -13.89 20.17
N ALA A 235 -7.38 -13.15 19.51
CA ALA A 235 -5.99 -13.57 19.34
C ALA A 235 -5.21 -13.39 20.64
N GLU A 236 -4.47 -14.41 21.04
CA GLU A 236 -3.60 -14.41 22.21
C GLU A 236 -2.18 -14.84 21.84
N ASP A 237 -1.19 -14.26 22.52
CA ASP A 237 0.20 -14.67 22.40
C ASP A 237 0.49 -15.94 23.23
N GLU A 238 1.73 -16.39 23.20
CA GLU A 238 2.23 -17.59 23.90
C GLU A 238 1.97 -17.58 25.43
N ASN A 239 1.70 -16.40 26.00
CA ASN A 239 1.41 -16.19 27.43
C ASN A 239 -0.07 -16.01 27.71
N GLY A 240 -0.96 -16.22 26.73
CA GLY A 240 -2.39 -15.99 26.84
C GLY A 240 -2.77 -14.50 26.89
N LYS A 241 -1.88 -13.60 26.43
CA LYS A 241 -2.13 -12.16 26.46
C LYS A 241 -2.61 -11.68 25.08
N GLY A 242 -3.82 -11.15 25.03
CA GLY A 242 -4.39 -10.49 23.85
C GLY A 242 -3.90 -9.06 23.64
N LEU A 243 -4.45 -8.41 22.62
CA LEU A 243 -4.20 -7.00 22.31
C LEU A 243 -5.02 -6.10 23.24
N SER A 244 -4.40 -5.07 23.80
CA SER A 244 -5.09 -3.99 24.50
C SER A 244 -5.89 -3.12 23.55
N ASP A 245 -6.87 -2.35 24.04
CA ASP A 245 -7.67 -1.44 23.21
C ASP A 245 -6.79 -0.41 22.47
N ARG A 246 -5.67 0.02 23.07
CA ARG A 246 -4.73 0.92 22.43
C ARG A 246 -3.96 0.25 21.30
N GLU A 247 -3.49 -0.97 21.48
CA GLU A 247 -2.82 -1.76 20.45
C GLU A 247 -3.81 -2.02 19.29
N LEU A 248 -5.05 -2.46 19.61
CA LEU A 248 -6.11 -2.63 18.61
C LEU A 248 -6.39 -1.35 17.82
N ARG A 249 -6.55 -0.21 18.51
CA ARG A 249 -6.77 1.09 17.82
C ARG A 249 -5.64 1.40 16.85
N ASP A 250 -4.40 1.27 17.29
CA ASP A 250 -3.22 1.62 16.50
C ASP A 250 -3.08 0.66 15.30
N GLU A 251 -3.38 -0.62 15.46
CA GLU A 251 -3.39 -1.60 14.36
C GLU A 251 -4.55 -1.40 13.39
N LEU A 252 -5.77 -1.14 13.87
CA LEU A 252 -6.92 -0.85 13.00
C LEU A 252 -6.70 0.42 12.18
N MET A 253 -6.15 1.48 12.80
CA MET A 253 -5.77 2.69 12.09
C MET A 253 -4.69 2.41 11.03
N THR A 254 -3.73 1.55 11.36
CA THR A 254 -2.67 1.12 10.43
C THR A 254 -3.25 0.40 9.23
N LEU A 255 -4.12 -0.58 9.46
CA LEU A 255 -4.76 -1.35 8.40
C LEU A 255 -5.67 -0.49 7.52
N LEU A 256 -6.43 0.44 8.11
CA LEU A 256 -7.28 1.39 7.39
C LEU A 256 -6.46 2.26 6.42
N ILE A 257 -5.35 2.83 6.89
CA ILE A 257 -4.56 3.76 6.09
C ILE A 257 -3.72 3.03 5.06
N ALA A 258 -3.05 1.95 5.47
CA ALA A 258 -2.16 1.21 4.60
C ALA A 258 -2.90 0.35 3.56
N GLY A 259 -4.07 -0.17 3.91
CA GLY A 259 -4.80 -1.13 3.09
C GLY A 259 -5.47 -0.51 1.87
N HIS A 260 -6.19 0.59 2.00
CA HIS A 260 -7.01 1.08 0.88
C HIS A 260 -6.24 1.93 -0.13
N GLU A 261 -5.37 2.85 0.28
CA GLU A 261 -4.70 3.78 -0.65
C GLU A 261 -3.68 3.08 -1.56
N THR A 262 -3.01 2.04 -1.06
CA THR A 262 -1.97 1.32 -1.82
C THR A 262 -2.58 0.42 -2.89
N THR A 263 -3.62 -0.35 -2.57
CA THR A 263 -4.33 -1.23 -3.52
C THR A 263 -5.09 -0.42 -4.57
N THR A 264 -5.79 0.65 -4.15
CA THR A 264 -6.39 1.65 -5.05
C THR A 264 -5.40 2.13 -6.10
N THR A 265 -4.22 2.55 -5.65
CA THR A 265 -3.19 3.11 -6.54
C THR A 265 -2.65 2.06 -7.51
N ALA A 266 -2.41 0.84 -7.05
CA ALA A 266 -1.95 -0.25 -7.90
C ALA A 266 -2.97 -0.57 -9.00
N MET A 267 -4.26 -0.65 -8.66
CA MET A 267 -5.34 -0.89 -9.63
C MET A 267 -5.50 0.26 -10.62
N ALA A 268 -5.41 1.51 -10.16
CA ALA A 268 -5.49 2.67 -11.05
C ALA A 268 -4.32 2.70 -12.06
N TRP A 269 -3.11 2.31 -11.66
CA TRP A 269 -1.97 2.16 -12.55
C TRP A 269 -2.12 0.96 -13.50
N ALA A 270 -2.70 -0.16 -13.05
CA ALA A 270 -2.99 -1.30 -13.92
C ALA A 270 -3.94 -0.89 -15.03
N TYR A 271 -5.07 -0.26 -14.69
CA TYR A 271 -6.04 0.20 -15.67
C TYR A 271 -5.49 1.30 -16.59
N GLU A 272 -4.62 2.17 -16.11
CA GLU A 272 -3.97 3.16 -16.97
C GLU A 272 -3.17 2.48 -18.09
N ARG A 273 -2.53 1.36 -17.82
CA ARG A 273 -1.78 0.59 -18.82
C ARG A 273 -2.72 -0.21 -19.72
N LEU A 274 -3.65 -0.93 -19.14
CA LEU A 274 -4.62 -1.75 -19.89
C LEU A 274 -5.43 -0.92 -20.89
N LEU A 275 -5.89 0.28 -20.50
CA LEU A 275 -6.62 1.17 -21.39
C LEU A 275 -5.79 1.69 -22.57
N ARG A 276 -4.45 1.59 -22.50
CA ARG A 276 -3.52 1.94 -23.59
C ARG A 276 -3.06 0.74 -24.42
N GLN A 277 -3.33 -0.46 -23.94
CA GLN A 277 -2.95 -1.72 -24.57
C GLN A 277 -4.22 -2.58 -24.74
N PRO A 278 -4.99 -2.36 -25.82
CA PRO A 278 -6.30 -3.03 -26.02
C PRO A 278 -6.20 -4.56 -26.02
N GLU A 279 -5.11 -5.12 -26.50
CA GLU A 279 -4.89 -6.58 -26.53
C GLU A 279 -4.78 -7.14 -25.09
N ASP A 280 -4.06 -6.47 -24.20
CA ASP A 280 -3.93 -6.86 -22.80
C ASP A 280 -5.26 -6.74 -22.06
N MET A 281 -6.05 -5.68 -22.36
CA MET A 281 -7.39 -5.51 -21.81
C MET A 281 -8.33 -6.61 -22.29
N GLN A 282 -8.31 -6.99 -23.58
CA GLN A 282 -9.14 -8.07 -24.12
C GLN A 282 -8.81 -9.41 -23.44
N ARG A 283 -7.53 -9.72 -23.22
CA ARG A 283 -7.14 -10.93 -22.48
C ARG A 283 -7.67 -10.92 -21.05
N LEU A 284 -7.54 -9.78 -20.35
CA LEU A 284 -8.10 -9.64 -19.00
C LEU A 284 -9.62 -9.85 -18.99
N GLN A 285 -10.33 -9.29 -19.97
CA GLN A 285 -11.78 -9.47 -20.11
C GLN A 285 -12.16 -10.92 -20.40
N ALA A 286 -11.43 -11.59 -21.28
CA ALA A 286 -11.66 -13.00 -21.62
C ALA A 286 -11.46 -13.92 -20.41
N GLU A 287 -10.35 -13.74 -19.67
CA GLU A 287 -10.09 -14.47 -18.42
C GLU A 287 -11.19 -14.19 -17.38
N ALA A 288 -11.55 -12.91 -17.19
CA ALA A 288 -12.55 -12.51 -16.20
C ALA A 288 -13.96 -13.06 -16.48
N ARG A 289 -14.28 -13.33 -17.74
CA ARG A 289 -15.55 -13.95 -18.20
C ARG A 289 -15.49 -15.48 -18.27
N GLY A 290 -14.33 -16.09 -18.00
CA GLY A 290 -14.14 -17.54 -18.14
C GLY A 290 -14.07 -18.02 -19.60
N GLU A 291 -13.80 -17.13 -20.54
CA GLU A 291 -13.67 -17.41 -21.98
C GLU A 291 -12.25 -17.88 -22.33
N ASP A 292 -11.24 -17.49 -21.51
CA ASP A 292 -9.85 -17.91 -21.65
C ASP A 292 -9.53 -19.02 -20.64
N ARG A 293 -8.80 -20.04 -21.11
CA ARG A 293 -8.31 -21.16 -20.26
C ARG A 293 -6.95 -20.88 -19.63
N ASP A 294 -6.25 -19.84 -20.08
CA ASP A 294 -4.97 -19.43 -19.51
C ASP A 294 -5.20 -18.62 -18.21
N GLU A 295 -5.37 -19.35 -17.11
CA GLU A 295 -5.45 -18.76 -15.78
C GLU A 295 -4.12 -18.06 -15.43
N GLY A 296 -4.20 -16.85 -14.85
CA GLY A 296 -3.05 -16.13 -14.32
C GLY A 296 -2.72 -14.81 -15.02
N TRP A 297 -3.48 -14.41 -16.05
CA TRP A 297 -3.27 -13.12 -16.72
C TRP A 297 -3.53 -11.94 -15.79
N THR A 298 -4.59 -12.02 -15.00
CA THR A 298 -4.90 -10.99 -13.98
C THR A 298 -3.74 -10.79 -13.01
N ASP A 299 -3.16 -11.88 -12.50
CA ASP A 299 -2.01 -11.82 -11.60
C ASP A 299 -0.77 -11.27 -12.30
N ALA A 300 -0.54 -11.65 -13.54
CA ALA A 300 0.54 -11.12 -14.37
C ALA A 300 0.41 -9.60 -14.56
N VAL A 301 -0.78 -9.10 -14.83
CA VAL A 301 -1.11 -7.66 -14.93
C VAL A 301 -0.83 -6.95 -13.59
N ILE A 302 -1.28 -7.51 -12.47
CA ILE A 302 -1.04 -6.96 -11.13
C ILE A 302 0.46 -6.89 -10.83
N HIS A 303 1.19 -7.98 -11.07
CA HIS A 303 2.63 -8.03 -10.84
C HIS A 303 3.38 -6.99 -11.66
N GLU A 304 3.05 -6.84 -12.95
CA GLU A 304 3.69 -5.87 -13.83
C GLU A 304 3.30 -4.43 -13.48
N ALA A 305 2.05 -4.17 -13.13
CA ALA A 305 1.61 -2.86 -12.68
C ALA A 305 2.38 -2.42 -11.43
N MET A 306 2.50 -3.30 -10.44
CA MET A 306 3.23 -3.03 -9.20
C MET A 306 4.75 -2.95 -9.40
N ARG A 307 5.32 -3.70 -10.37
CA ARG A 307 6.70 -3.53 -10.76
C ARG A 307 6.91 -2.15 -11.38
N ARG A 308 6.10 -1.83 -12.38
CA ARG A 308 6.26 -0.61 -13.19
C ARG A 308 5.91 0.66 -12.43
N ARG A 309 4.96 0.58 -11.51
CA ARG A 309 4.44 1.69 -10.70
C ARG A 309 4.19 1.25 -9.26
N PRO A 310 5.28 0.93 -8.52
CA PRO A 310 5.12 0.57 -7.12
C PRO A 310 4.49 1.74 -6.34
N PRO A 311 3.40 1.51 -5.58
CA PRO A 311 2.79 2.57 -4.78
C PRO A 311 3.79 3.19 -3.79
N ILE A 312 4.64 2.38 -3.17
CA ILE A 312 5.70 2.80 -2.25
C ILE A 312 7.05 2.69 -2.95
N PRO A 313 7.78 3.81 -3.18
CA PRO A 313 9.03 3.79 -3.93
C PRO A 313 10.24 3.26 -3.17
N MET A 314 10.20 3.29 -1.83
CA MET A 314 11.28 2.79 -0.97
C MET A 314 10.76 2.49 0.44
N VAL A 315 11.53 1.69 1.17
CA VAL A 315 11.32 1.44 2.61
C VAL A 315 12.53 1.88 3.40
N ALA A 316 12.36 2.18 4.68
CA ALA A 316 13.40 2.76 5.52
C ALA A 316 13.82 1.82 6.66
N ARG A 317 15.11 1.89 7.04
CA ARG A 317 15.69 1.30 8.24
C ARG A 317 16.57 2.33 8.91
N SER A 318 16.30 2.72 10.14
CA SER A 318 17.18 3.60 10.92
C SER A 318 18.21 2.74 11.67
N LEU A 319 19.47 3.09 11.55
CA LEU A 319 20.55 2.40 12.25
C LEU A 319 20.59 2.82 13.73
N SER A 320 20.51 1.86 14.65
CA SER A 320 20.66 2.13 16.08
C SER A 320 22.13 2.23 16.52
N GLU A 321 23.02 1.63 15.76
CA GLU A 321 24.46 1.62 15.96
C GLU A 321 25.19 1.60 14.61
N PRO A 322 26.51 1.81 14.55
CA PRO A 322 27.28 1.74 13.31
C PRO A 322 27.13 0.38 12.64
N TRP A 323 26.86 0.38 11.32
CA TRP A 323 26.64 -0.84 10.55
C TRP A 323 27.28 -0.78 9.17
N THR A 324 27.94 -1.86 8.76
CA THR A 324 28.65 -1.94 7.49
C THR A 324 27.74 -2.47 6.39
N LEU A 325 27.41 -1.61 5.41
CA LEU A 325 26.68 -2.00 4.21
C LEU A 325 27.62 -2.65 3.19
N ARG A 326 28.72 -1.97 2.87
CA ARG A 326 29.82 -2.45 2.01
C ARG A 326 31.13 -2.30 2.77
N GLU A 327 31.99 -3.29 2.69
CA GLU A 327 33.26 -3.30 3.44
C GLU A 327 34.19 -2.14 3.01
N GLU A 328 34.21 -1.84 1.71
CA GLU A 328 35.03 -0.78 1.13
C GLU A 328 34.66 0.63 1.61
N ASP A 329 33.39 0.85 2.00
CA ASP A 329 32.92 2.16 2.49
C ASP A 329 33.12 2.33 4.00
N GLY A 330 33.40 1.25 4.72
CA GLY A 330 33.38 1.22 6.17
C GLY A 330 31.98 1.35 6.78
N PRO A 331 31.87 1.45 8.12
CA PRO A 331 30.57 1.49 8.77
C PRO A 331 29.85 2.82 8.58
N LEU A 332 28.56 2.73 8.26
CA LEU A 332 27.62 3.85 8.32
C LEU A 332 27.36 4.22 9.78
N PRO A 333 27.29 5.51 10.14
CA PRO A 333 27.07 5.93 11.52
C PRO A 333 25.66 5.62 12.02
N ALA A 334 25.50 5.46 13.34
CA ALA A 334 24.19 5.38 13.98
C ALA A 334 23.33 6.61 13.61
N GLY A 335 22.02 6.41 13.54
CA GLY A 335 21.06 7.43 13.10
C GLY A 335 20.90 7.54 11.59
N THR A 336 21.80 6.97 10.78
CA THR A 336 21.64 6.92 9.32
C THR A 336 20.40 6.11 8.95
N ILE A 337 19.63 6.59 7.98
CA ILE A 337 18.52 5.81 7.38
C ILE A 337 19.08 5.07 6.17
N VAL A 338 19.02 3.74 6.18
CA VAL A 338 19.29 2.90 5.00
C VAL A 338 17.97 2.57 4.32
N ALA A 339 17.86 2.89 3.02
CA ALA A 339 16.61 2.84 2.29
C ALA A 339 16.71 1.99 1.01
N PRO A 340 16.34 0.69 1.07
CA PRO A 340 16.08 -0.11 -0.12
C PRO A 340 15.09 0.58 -1.05
N SER A 341 15.52 0.88 -2.29
CA SER A 341 14.69 1.55 -3.29
C SER A 341 13.96 0.53 -4.16
N ILE A 342 12.68 0.35 -3.90
CA ILE A 342 11.79 -0.50 -4.70
C ILE A 342 11.73 0.03 -6.13
N TRP A 343 11.58 1.36 -6.29
CA TRP A 343 11.54 2.00 -7.61
C TRP A 343 12.78 1.68 -8.44
N LEU A 344 13.97 1.90 -7.91
CA LEU A 344 15.21 1.71 -8.67
C LEU A 344 15.43 0.24 -9.05
N ILE A 345 15.18 -0.70 -8.14
CA ILE A 345 15.29 -2.14 -8.44
C ILE A 345 14.32 -2.56 -9.54
N HIS A 346 13.09 -2.11 -9.46
CA HIS A 346 12.06 -2.44 -10.45
C HIS A 346 12.31 -1.83 -11.84
N HIS A 347 13.20 -0.82 -11.95
CA HIS A 347 13.57 -0.18 -13.20
C HIS A 347 15.01 -0.51 -13.64
N ARG A 348 15.60 -1.58 -13.09
CA ARG A 348 16.89 -2.09 -13.54
C ARG A 348 16.75 -2.89 -14.82
N GLU A 349 17.53 -2.54 -15.84
CA GLU A 349 17.52 -3.22 -17.14
C GLU A 349 18.14 -4.62 -17.07
N ASP A 350 19.13 -4.81 -16.18
CA ASP A 350 19.78 -6.11 -15.94
C ASP A 350 18.88 -7.13 -15.21
N ILE A 351 17.78 -6.66 -14.56
CA ILE A 351 16.77 -7.52 -13.92
C ILE A 351 15.52 -7.64 -14.80
N TYR A 352 15.09 -6.51 -15.35
CA TYR A 352 13.88 -6.39 -16.16
C TYR A 352 14.23 -5.75 -17.51
N PRO A 353 14.55 -6.54 -18.55
CA PRO A 353 14.79 -6.01 -19.90
C PRO A 353 13.62 -5.13 -20.34
N GLU A 354 13.92 -3.97 -20.94
CA GLU A 354 12.95 -2.93 -21.30
C GLU A 354 12.06 -2.53 -20.09
N PRO A 355 12.64 -1.99 -19.00
CA PRO A 355 11.92 -1.80 -17.74
C PRO A 355 10.79 -0.76 -17.85
N GLU A 356 10.82 0.09 -18.87
CA GLU A 356 9.78 1.07 -19.17
C GLU A 356 8.58 0.49 -19.93
N ALA A 357 8.71 -0.69 -20.55
CA ALA A 357 7.61 -1.40 -21.17
C ALA A 357 6.70 -2.05 -20.10
N PHE A 358 5.39 -2.07 -20.37
CA PHE A 358 4.43 -2.83 -19.57
C PHE A 358 4.22 -4.16 -20.26
N ARG A 359 4.72 -5.23 -19.67
CA ARG A 359 4.75 -6.59 -20.22
C ARG A 359 4.30 -7.61 -19.19
N PRO A 360 3.00 -7.85 -19.02
CA PRO A 360 2.48 -8.84 -18.08
C PRO A 360 3.02 -10.26 -18.35
N GLU A 361 3.35 -10.60 -19.60
CA GLU A 361 3.90 -11.90 -20.00
C GLU A 361 5.12 -12.32 -19.20
N ARG A 362 5.89 -11.36 -18.62
CA ARG A 362 7.04 -11.65 -17.76
C ARG A 362 6.70 -12.54 -16.58
N TRP A 363 5.44 -12.53 -16.18
CA TRP A 363 4.97 -13.16 -14.96
C TRP A 363 4.20 -14.45 -15.18
N LEU A 364 3.88 -14.80 -16.44
CA LEU A 364 3.18 -16.03 -16.75
C LEU A 364 4.05 -17.25 -16.40
N GLY A 365 3.58 -18.10 -15.49
CA GLY A 365 4.31 -19.26 -15.02
C GLY A 365 5.55 -18.93 -14.17
N VAL A 366 5.79 -17.65 -13.84
CA VAL A 366 6.97 -17.22 -13.09
C VAL A 366 6.58 -16.75 -11.69
N LYS A 367 7.18 -17.37 -10.67
CA LYS A 367 7.06 -16.86 -9.30
C LYS A 367 7.99 -15.67 -9.10
N PRO A 368 7.49 -14.50 -8.66
CA PRO A 368 8.33 -13.33 -8.41
C PRO A 368 9.47 -13.62 -7.40
N ASP A 369 10.67 -13.16 -7.72
CA ASP A 369 11.82 -13.23 -6.82
C ASP A 369 11.66 -12.28 -5.65
N THR A 370 11.87 -12.75 -4.43
CA THR A 370 11.61 -12.03 -3.18
C THR A 370 12.43 -10.75 -3.00
N TYR A 371 13.60 -10.65 -3.62
CA TYR A 371 14.51 -9.49 -3.49
C TYR A 371 14.67 -8.67 -4.78
N ARG A 372 13.98 -9.07 -5.84
CA ARG A 372 13.94 -8.35 -7.11
C ARG A 372 12.56 -7.75 -7.37
N TRP A 373 11.48 -8.42 -6.94
CA TRP A 373 10.11 -7.90 -6.97
C TRP A 373 9.65 -7.57 -5.55
N LEU A 374 9.64 -6.28 -5.22
CA LEU A 374 9.60 -5.76 -3.85
C LEU A 374 8.37 -4.90 -3.47
N PRO A 375 7.23 -4.93 -4.16
CA PRO A 375 6.15 -3.98 -3.83
C PRO A 375 5.59 -4.16 -2.42
N PHE A 376 5.81 -5.34 -1.83
CA PHE A 376 5.44 -5.65 -0.44
C PHE A 376 6.62 -5.61 0.54
N GLY A 377 7.77 -5.05 0.12
CA GLY A 377 8.99 -5.08 0.92
C GLY A 377 9.57 -6.47 1.10
N GLY A 378 10.39 -6.68 2.14
CA GLY A 378 11.09 -7.95 2.36
C GLY A 378 11.44 -8.22 3.83
N GLY A 379 11.93 -9.45 4.07
CA GLY A 379 12.35 -9.94 5.39
C GLY A 379 11.19 -10.02 6.38
N ILE A 380 11.50 -9.90 7.66
CA ILE A 380 10.50 -9.97 8.75
C ILE A 380 9.50 -8.80 8.74
N ARG A 381 9.76 -7.78 7.91
CA ARG A 381 8.93 -6.59 7.73
C ARG A 381 8.09 -6.64 6.44
N ARG A 382 8.07 -7.78 5.75
CA ARG A 382 7.22 -7.94 4.58
C ARG A 382 5.76 -7.65 4.94
N CYS A 383 5.04 -6.97 4.06
CA CYS A 383 3.65 -6.56 4.27
C CYS A 383 2.79 -7.71 4.83
N VAL A 384 2.08 -7.43 5.93
CA VAL A 384 1.18 -8.40 6.60
C VAL A 384 -0.03 -8.70 5.72
N GLY A 385 -0.59 -7.66 5.08
CA GLY A 385 -1.77 -7.75 4.23
C GLY A 385 -1.47 -8.10 2.77
N ALA A 386 -0.29 -8.65 2.42
CA ALA A 386 0.07 -8.90 1.02
C ALA A 386 -0.90 -9.85 0.30
N SER A 387 -1.34 -10.91 0.97
CA SER A 387 -2.30 -11.88 0.40
C SER A 387 -3.67 -11.25 0.21
N PHE A 388 -4.15 -10.46 1.18
CA PHE A 388 -5.40 -9.73 1.08
C PHE A 388 -5.36 -8.70 -0.07
N ALA A 389 -4.28 -7.93 -0.17
CA ALA A 389 -4.12 -6.94 -1.24
C ALA A 389 -4.09 -7.56 -2.64
N LEU A 390 -3.42 -8.70 -2.82
CA LEU A 390 -3.41 -9.42 -4.09
C LEU A 390 -4.79 -9.99 -4.44
N LEU A 391 -5.50 -10.56 -3.47
CA LEU A 391 -6.87 -11.03 -3.64
C LEU A 391 -7.79 -9.87 -4.01
N GLU A 392 -7.76 -8.76 -3.26
CA GLU A 392 -8.56 -7.58 -3.50
C GLU A 392 -8.35 -7.04 -4.93
N MET A 393 -7.09 -6.84 -5.32
CA MET A 393 -6.77 -6.38 -6.68
C MET A 393 -7.28 -7.34 -7.75
N ARG A 394 -7.11 -8.66 -7.55
CA ARG A 394 -7.60 -9.68 -8.49
C ARG A 394 -9.12 -9.61 -8.65
N GLU A 395 -9.87 -9.63 -7.55
CA GLU A 395 -11.32 -9.66 -7.59
C GLU A 395 -11.90 -8.36 -8.15
N VAL A 396 -11.37 -7.20 -7.75
CA VAL A 396 -11.83 -5.90 -8.24
C VAL A 396 -11.50 -5.74 -9.73
N LEU A 397 -10.26 -6.03 -10.17
CA LEU A 397 -9.86 -5.88 -11.57
C LEU A 397 -10.67 -6.80 -12.48
N ARG A 398 -10.86 -8.08 -12.11
CA ARG A 398 -11.69 -9.04 -12.86
C ARG A 398 -13.14 -8.60 -12.95
N THR A 399 -13.74 -8.21 -11.82
CA THR A 399 -15.16 -7.78 -11.80
C THR A 399 -15.38 -6.55 -12.66
N VAL A 400 -14.49 -5.56 -12.61
CA VAL A 400 -14.60 -4.36 -13.47
C VAL A 400 -14.37 -4.72 -14.93
N ALA A 401 -13.36 -5.54 -15.26
CA ALA A 401 -13.07 -5.96 -16.64
C ALA A 401 -14.22 -6.79 -17.25
N ALA A 402 -14.82 -7.70 -16.48
CA ALA A 402 -15.93 -8.53 -16.96
C ALA A 402 -17.18 -7.71 -17.30
N ARG A 403 -17.47 -6.67 -16.50
CA ARG A 403 -18.73 -5.94 -16.53
C ARG A 403 -18.70 -4.62 -17.29
N THR A 404 -17.52 -4.07 -17.59
CA THR A 404 -17.44 -2.72 -18.15
C THR A 404 -16.61 -2.67 -19.43
N GLU A 405 -17.01 -1.79 -20.32
CA GLU A 405 -16.21 -1.33 -21.43
C GLU A 405 -15.76 0.10 -21.13
N LEU A 406 -14.50 0.23 -20.73
CA LEU A 406 -13.87 1.49 -20.40
C LEU A 406 -12.89 1.89 -21.51
N VAL A 407 -12.86 3.18 -21.85
CA VAL A 407 -11.88 3.75 -22.77
C VAL A 407 -11.24 4.98 -22.13
N LEU A 408 -10.02 5.34 -22.54
CA LEU A 408 -9.40 6.58 -22.06
C LEU A 408 -10.28 7.79 -22.38
N ALA A 409 -10.44 8.70 -21.43
CA ALA A 409 -11.19 9.95 -21.63
C ALA A 409 -10.50 10.85 -22.65
N ASP A 410 -9.17 10.79 -22.74
CA ASP A 410 -8.36 11.46 -23.75
C ASP A 410 -7.30 10.52 -24.30
N PRO A 411 -7.59 9.82 -25.43
CA PRO A 411 -6.62 8.92 -26.08
C PRO A 411 -5.36 9.62 -26.59
N SER A 412 -5.44 10.92 -26.91
CA SER A 412 -4.32 11.71 -27.39
C SER A 412 -3.37 12.16 -26.28
N SER A 413 -3.80 12.04 -25.02
CA SER A 413 -3.00 12.43 -23.87
C SER A 413 -1.72 11.60 -23.79
N SER A 414 -0.61 12.26 -23.44
CA SER A 414 0.59 11.57 -23.04
C SER A 414 0.32 10.64 -21.85
N ARG A 415 1.22 9.66 -21.61
CA ARG A 415 1.15 8.75 -20.46
C ARG A 415 0.85 9.52 -19.17
N GLU A 416 0.01 8.94 -18.31
CA GLU A 416 -0.33 9.51 -17.01
C GLU A 416 0.94 9.81 -16.18
N ARG A 417 1.00 11.01 -15.63
CA ARG A 417 2.14 11.46 -14.83
C ARG A 417 2.03 10.95 -13.40
N ILE A 418 3.18 10.71 -12.79
CA ILE A 418 3.25 10.38 -11.37
C ILE A 418 3.08 11.65 -10.56
N SER A 419 2.22 11.59 -9.55
CA SER A 419 2.12 12.55 -8.47
C SER A 419 2.38 11.83 -7.14
N ARG A 420 2.59 12.59 -6.08
CA ARG A 420 2.80 12.02 -4.76
C ARG A 420 1.67 12.44 -3.82
N ARG A 421 1.12 11.45 -3.11
CA ARG A 421 0.13 11.65 -2.05
C ARG A 421 0.69 11.01 -0.78
N ALA A 422 1.06 11.82 0.20
CA ALA A 422 1.84 11.39 1.36
C ALA A 422 3.09 10.59 0.93
N ILE A 423 3.12 9.28 1.17
CA ILE A 423 4.25 8.40 0.80
C ILE A 423 3.97 7.59 -0.48
N VAL A 424 2.77 7.69 -1.06
CA VAL A 424 2.30 6.88 -2.20
C VAL A 424 2.48 7.61 -3.53
N LEU A 425 2.90 6.90 -4.57
CA LEU A 425 3.05 7.39 -5.95
C LEU A 425 1.78 7.12 -6.75
N VAL A 426 0.93 8.13 -6.89
CA VAL A 426 -0.40 8.03 -7.52
C VAL A 426 -0.44 8.59 -8.95
N PRO A 427 -1.40 8.17 -9.80
CA PRO A 427 -1.68 8.83 -11.07
C PRO A 427 -2.13 10.28 -10.83
N ARG A 428 -1.48 11.25 -11.48
CA ARG A 428 -1.71 12.68 -11.22
C ARG A 428 -3.14 13.13 -11.52
N HIS A 429 -3.73 12.61 -12.61
CA HIS A 429 -5.07 12.95 -13.05
C HIS A 429 -6.11 11.88 -12.66
N GLY A 430 -5.65 10.80 -11.99
CA GLY A 430 -6.50 9.74 -11.44
C GLY A 430 -6.99 8.74 -12.48
N THR A 431 -6.26 8.53 -13.59
CA THR A 431 -6.63 7.60 -14.66
C THR A 431 -8.07 7.84 -15.14
N ARG A 432 -8.27 8.85 -15.98
CA ARG A 432 -9.58 9.26 -16.48
C ARG A 432 -10.04 8.33 -17.60
N ALA A 433 -11.23 7.77 -17.44
CA ALA A 433 -11.85 6.87 -18.41
C ALA A 433 -13.32 7.26 -18.68
N ILE A 434 -13.86 6.86 -19.82
CA ILE A 434 -15.28 6.97 -20.14
C ILE A 434 -15.88 5.55 -20.13
N LEU A 435 -16.98 5.36 -19.43
CA LEU A 435 -17.74 4.13 -19.45
C LEU A 435 -18.59 4.07 -20.71
N LYS A 436 -18.23 3.20 -21.67
CA LYS A 436 -18.98 3.02 -22.93
C LYS A 436 -20.20 2.13 -22.77
N SER A 437 -20.04 1.03 -22.06
CA SER A 437 -21.12 0.10 -21.77
C SER A 437 -20.91 -0.62 -20.44
N ARG A 438 -22.00 -1.14 -19.88
CA ARG A 438 -22.01 -1.90 -18.64
C ARG A 438 -22.89 -3.13 -18.79
N GLN A 439 -22.37 -4.29 -18.39
CA GLN A 439 -23.08 -5.56 -18.30
C GLN A 439 -23.78 -5.70 -16.93
N PRO A 440 -24.94 -6.37 -16.83
CA PRO A 440 -25.51 -6.76 -15.55
C PRO A 440 -24.51 -7.61 -14.73
N ALA A 441 -24.64 -7.59 -13.41
CA ALA A 441 -23.91 -8.55 -12.57
C ALA A 441 -24.34 -9.97 -12.93
N ALA A 442 -23.37 -10.89 -13.06
CA ALA A 442 -23.71 -12.31 -13.16
C ALA A 442 -24.48 -12.68 -11.89
N GLN A 443 -25.64 -13.34 -12.06
CA GLN A 443 -26.37 -13.85 -10.90
C GLN A 443 -25.48 -14.88 -10.22
N SER A 444 -25.12 -14.63 -8.96
CA SER A 444 -24.47 -15.66 -8.12
C SER A 444 -25.42 -16.84 -8.02
N GLU A 445 -25.02 -18.01 -8.50
CA GLU A 445 -25.72 -19.24 -8.14
C GLU A 445 -25.78 -19.30 -6.59
N PRO A 446 -26.97 -19.50 -6.01
CA PRO A 446 -27.07 -19.68 -4.58
C PRO A 446 -26.18 -20.87 -4.20
N ALA A 447 -25.26 -20.67 -3.25
CA ALA A 447 -24.45 -21.75 -2.70
C ALA A 447 -25.38 -22.90 -2.35
N ALA A 448 -25.18 -24.05 -2.97
CA ALA A 448 -25.95 -25.25 -2.68
C ALA A 448 -25.78 -25.52 -1.17
N VAL A 449 -26.86 -25.29 -0.43
CA VAL A 449 -26.94 -25.66 0.98
C VAL A 449 -26.80 -27.18 0.99
N ALA A 450 -25.61 -27.66 1.34
CA ALA A 450 -25.39 -29.07 1.57
C ALA A 450 -26.28 -29.48 2.78
N ALA A 451 -27.29 -30.29 2.48
CA ALA A 451 -28.22 -30.88 3.44
C ALA A 451 -27.54 -31.94 4.31
#